data_6eb39b4d6e02d17d105baa4ec38c9b55
#
_entry.id   6eb39b4d6e02d17d105baa4ec38c9b55
#
_cell.length_a   1.000
_cell.length_b   1.000
_cell.length_c   1.000
_cell.angle_alpha   90.00
_cell.angle_beta   90.00
_cell.angle_gamma   90.00
#
_symmetry.space_group_name_H-M   'P 1'
#
loop_
_entity.id
_entity.type
_entity.pdbx_description
1 polymer ?
#
loop_
_entity_poly.entity_id
_entity_poly.type
_entity_poly.pdbx_seq_one_letter_code
_entity_poly.pdbx_strand_id
1 'polypeptide(L)'
;GLGDVYKRQDLDLAVQQSQENPVYYVQYAHARCCSIFRQAQERQHPALAGYQKADLALLTQTEERRLMKSVAAFPEIVLEAATKFLPHLVTQFALQLADRFHDFYERHRVLSDDKPLSAARLALVKATQIVLRNALTLLGIDAPEAM
;
A
#
# COMPACT_ATOMS: atom_id res chain seq x y z
N GLY A 1 16.54 -12.56 -8.38
CA GLY A 1 17.31 -11.60 -9.16
C GLY A 1 17.75 -10.40 -8.36
N LEU A 2 18.52 -9.54 -8.97
CA LEU A 2 19.03 -8.32 -8.32
C LEU A 2 17.90 -7.43 -7.77
N GLY A 3 16.80 -7.30 -8.51
CA GLY A 3 15.66 -6.51 -8.07
C GLY A 3 15.03 -7.02 -6.79
N ASP A 4 14.99 -8.34 -6.58
CA ASP A 4 14.44 -8.95 -5.37
C ASP A 4 15.35 -8.70 -4.16
N VAL A 5 16.68 -8.70 -4.36
CA VAL A 5 17.64 -8.41 -3.30
C VAL A 5 17.50 -6.97 -2.83
N TYR A 6 17.45 -6.00 -3.75
CA TYR A 6 17.28 -4.59 -3.39
C TYR A 6 15.93 -4.33 -2.71
N LYS A 7 14.87 -4.96 -3.19
CA LYS A 7 13.53 -4.88 -2.61
C LYS A 7 13.52 -5.35 -1.16
N ARG A 8 14.20 -6.48 -0.88
CA ARG A 8 14.31 -7.03 0.48
C ARG A 8 15.16 -6.12 1.38
N GLN A 9 16.25 -5.57 0.88
CA GLN A 9 17.10 -4.65 1.63
C GLN A 9 16.33 -3.38 2.03
N ASP A 10 15.53 -2.81 1.10
CA ASP A 10 14.70 -1.64 1.38
C ASP A 10 13.66 -1.93 2.46
N LEU A 11 13.03 -3.10 2.41
CA LEU A 11 12.04 -3.52 3.40
C LEU A 11 12.69 -3.74 4.77
N ASP A 12 13.85 -4.39 4.81
CA ASP A 12 14.59 -4.63 6.05
C ASP A 12 14.96 -3.30 6.73
N LEU A 13 15.41 -2.31 5.95
CA LEU A 13 15.72 -0.98 6.46
C LEU A 13 14.47 -0.31 7.01
N ALA A 14 13.34 -0.39 6.31
CA ALA A 14 12.08 0.19 6.75
C ALA A 14 11.57 -0.44 8.04
N VAL A 15 11.70 -1.76 8.20
CA VAL A 15 11.36 -2.48 9.43
C VAL A 15 12.27 -2.05 10.57
N GLN A 16 13.56 -1.91 10.33
CA GLN A 16 14.53 -1.45 11.32
C GLN A 16 14.21 -0.02 11.78
N GLN A 17 13.92 0.89 10.86
CA GLN A 17 13.56 2.26 11.17
C GLN A 17 12.24 2.35 11.94
N SER A 18 11.29 1.45 11.68
CA SER A 18 9.99 1.44 12.34
C SER A 18 10.05 1.06 13.81
N GLN A 19 11.13 0.39 14.25
CA GLN A 19 11.36 0.12 15.69
C GLN A 19 11.59 1.40 16.49
N GLU A 20 12.23 2.39 15.87
CA GLU A 20 12.48 3.70 16.48
C GLU A 20 11.33 4.68 16.21
N ASN A 21 10.70 4.56 15.03
CA ASN A 21 9.62 5.44 14.59
C ASN A 21 8.61 4.64 13.75
N PRO A 22 7.51 4.16 14.36
CA PRO A 22 6.50 3.39 13.64
C PRO A 22 5.92 4.11 12.42
N VAL A 23 5.84 5.43 12.47
CA VAL A 23 5.32 6.24 11.38
C VAL A 23 6.18 6.13 10.12
N TYR A 24 7.50 5.97 10.28
CA TYR A 24 8.41 5.79 9.16
C TYR A 24 7.99 4.62 8.26
N TYR A 25 7.58 3.51 8.88
CA TYR A 25 7.15 2.31 8.14
C TYR A 25 5.89 2.59 7.30
N VAL A 26 4.96 3.36 7.85
CA VAL A 26 3.75 3.76 7.12
C VAL A 26 4.08 4.70 5.97
N GLN A 27 4.96 5.68 6.20
CA GLN A 27 5.43 6.59 5.15
C GLN A 27 6.15 5.84 4.04
N TYR A 28 6.97 4.85 4.41
CA TYR A 28 7.66 4.01 3.43
C TYR A 28 6.67 3.23 2.55
N ALA A 29 5.62 2.67 3.15
CA ALA A 29 4.58 1.96 2.38
C ALA A 29 3.89 2.90 1.39
N HIS A 30 3.55 4.11 1.80
CA HIS A 30 2.98 5.13 0.91
C HIS A 30 3.91 5.46 -0.24
N ALA A 31 5.18 5.74 0.05
CA ALA A 31 6.17 6.04 -0.97
C ALA A 31 6.36 4.89 -1.96
N ARG A 32 6.29 3.65 -1.47
CA ARG A 32 6.37 2.46 -2.31
C ARG A 32 5.18 2.36 -3.27
N CYS A 33 3.97 2.66 -2.82
CA CYS A 33 2.80 2.75 -3.70
C CYS A 33 3.03 3.77 -4.83
N CYS A 34 3.52 4.94 -4.49
CA CYS A 34 3.84 5.98 -5.47
C CYS A 34 4.91 5.52 -6.48
N SER A 35 5.93 4.81 -5.98
CA SER A 35 7.00 4.26 -6.82
C SER A 35 6.48 3.27 -7.86
N ILE A 36 5.51 2.43 -7.49
CA ILE A 36 4.91 1.47 -8.43
C ILE A 36 4.26 2.21 -9.60
N PHE A 37 3.54 3.30 -9.34
CA PHE A 37 2.93 4.10 -10.39
C PHE A 37 3.97 4.80 -11.26
N ARG A 38 5.06 5.32 -10.67
CA ARG A 38 6.17 5.88 -11.44
C ARG A 38 6.79 4.84 -12.38
N GLN A 39 7.01 3.62 -11.88
CA GLN A 39 7.55 2.53 -12.69
C GLN A 39 6.59 2.14 -13.83
N ALA A 40 5.29 2.11 -13.55
CA ALA A 40 4.29 1.84 -14.59
C ALA A 40 4.35 2.90 -15.69
N GLN A 41 4.51 4.17 -15.33
CA GLN A 41 4.61 5.27 -16.26
C GLN A 41 5.91 5.21 -17.08
N GLU A 42 7.05 4.99 -16.43
CA GLU A 42 8.35 4.86 -17.07
C GLU A 42 8.39 3.71 -18.08
N ARG A 43 7.76 2.59 -17.74
CA ARG A 43 7.69 1.42 -18.61
C ARG A 43 6.56 1.49 -19.63
N GLN A 44 5.75 2.54 -19.61
CA GLN A 44 4.55 2.67 -20.43
C GLN A 44 3.67 1.42 -20.36
N HIS A 45 3.49 0.90 -19.13
CA HIS A 45 2.76 -0.34 -18.91
C HIS A 45 1.27 -0.17 -19.24
N PRO A 46 0.66 -1.09 -20.03
CA PRO A 46 -0.73 -0.92 -20.49
C PRO A 46 -1.76 -0.85 -19.35
N ALA A 47 -1.48 -1.48 -18.21
CA ALA A 47 -2.38 -1.47 -17.07
C ALA A 47 -2.61 -0.07 -16.52
N LEU A 48 -1.69 0.87 -16.74
CA LEU A 48 -1.82 2.24 -16.26
C LEU A 48 -3.03 2.96 -16.87
N ALA A 49 -3.37 2.65 -18.12
CA ALA A 49 -4.51 3.27 -18.79
C ALA A 49 -5.86 2.65 -18.34
N GLY A 50 -5.84 1.43 -17.80
CA GLY A 50 -7.06 0.68 -17.53
C GLY A 50 -7.35 0.35 -16.06
N TYR A 51 -6.48 0.71 -15.12
CA TYR A 51 -6.64 0.25 -13.74
C TYR A 51 -7.92 0.79 -13.06
N GLN A 52 -8.40 1.95 -13.48
CA GLN A 52 -9.60 2.56 -12.89
C GLN A 52 -10.89 1.77 -13.18
N LYS A 53 -10.87 0.96 -14.24
CA LYS A 53 -11.99 0.10 -14.63
C LYS A 53 -11.63 -1.38 -14.55
N ALA A 54 -10.64 -1.72 -13.72
CA ALA A 54 -10.16 -3.08 -13.61
C ALA A 54 -11.21 -4.00 -12.98
N ASP A 55 -11.15 -5.28 -13.37
CA ASP A 55 -11.99 -6.32 -12.77
C ASP A 55 -11.33 -6.80 -11.46
N LEU A 56 -11.84 -6.32 -10.34
CA LEU A 56 -11.31 -6.68 -9.02
C LEU A 56 -11.57 -8.14 -8.64
N ALA A 57 -12.47 -8.84 -9.35
CA ALA A 57 -12.70 -10.26 -9.14
C ALA A 57 -11.46 -11.10 -9.47
N LEU A 58 -10.51 -10.55 -10.23
CA LEU A 58 -9.24 -11.20 -10.53
C LEU A 58 -8.31 -11.29 -9.32
N LEU A 59 -8.57 -10.50 -8.26
CA LEU A 59 -7.77 -10.48 -7.03
C LEU A 59 -8.21 -11.62 -6.10
N THR A 60 -7.72 -12.83 -6.37
CA THR A 60 -8.14 -14.05 -5.68
C THR A 60 -7.15 -14.56 -4.64
N GLN A 61 -5.93 -14.04 -4.63
CA GLN A 61 -4.88 -14.51 -3.73
C GLN A 61 -5.12 -14.02 -2.29
N THR A 62 -4.64 -14.79 -1.33
CA THR A 62 -4.86 -14.49 0.10
C THR A 62 -4.36 -13.10 0.47
N GLU A 63 -3.17 -12.72 0.02
CA GLU A 63 -2.56 -11.43 0.35
C GLU A 63 -3.30 -10.27 -0.32
N GLU A 64 -3.80 -10.47 -1.53
CA GLU A 64 -4.64 -9.48 -2.22
C GLU A 64 -5.94 -9.24 -1.45
N ARG A 65 -6.59 -10.32 -1.03
CA ARG A 65 -7.87 -10.23 -0.32
C ARG A 65 -7.72 -9.64 1.09
N ARG A 66 -6.64 -9.95 1.79
CA ARG A 66 -6.33 -9.34 3.09
C ARG A 66 -6.12 -7.84 2.96
N LEU A 67 -5.39 -7.42 1.95
CA LEU A 67 -5.16 -6.00 1.69
C LEU A 67 -6.46 -5.29 1.35
N MET A 68 -7.30 -5.88 0.51
CA MET A 68 -8.61 -5.33 0.17
C MET A 68 -9.48 -5.12 1.41
N LYS A 69 -9.52 -6.11 2.31
CA LYS A 69 -10.28 -6.01 3.56
C LYS A 69 -9.79 -4.87 4.45
N SER A 70 -8.48 -4.71 4.55
CA SER A 70 -7.89 -3.62 5.34
C SER A 70 -8.24 -2.26 4.77
N VAL A 71 -8.13 -2.10 3.46
CA VAL A 71 -8.52 -0.85 2.78
C VAL A 71 -10.00 -0.55 3.05
N ALA A 72 -10.86 -1.54 2.91
CA ALA A 72 -12.31 -1.37 3.10
C ALA A 72 -12.68 -1.04 4.55
N ALA A 73 -11.89 -1.44 5.53
CA ALA A 73 -12.16 -1.20 6.95
C ALA A 73 -11.86 0.23 7.40
N PHE A 74 -11.16 1.03 6.61
CA PHE A 74 -10.69 2.36 7.02
C PHE A 74 -11.80 3.30 7.52
N PRO A 75 -12.95 3.45 6.83
CA PRO A 75 -14.01 4.36 7.30
C PRO A 75 -14.53 4.00 8.70
N GLU A 76 -14.68 2.71 8.99
CA GLU A 76 -15.13 2.25 10.31
C GLU A 76 -14.10 2.51 11.40
N ILE A 77 -12.82 2.35 11.08
CA ILE A 77 -11.72 2.66 12.02
C ILE A 77 -11.71 4.15 12.35
N VAL A 78 -11.89 5.02 11.37
CA VAL A 78 -11.93 6.47 11.58
C VAL A 78 -13.13 6.84 12.45
N LEU A 79 -14.30 6.27 12.18
CA LEU A 79 -15.50 6.51 12.95
C LEU A 79 -15.32 6.06 14.41
N GLU A 80 -14.77 4.90 14.64
CA GLU A 80 -14.51 4.37 15.98
C GLU A 80 -13.51 5.25 16.75
N ALA A 81 -12.41 5.61 16.08
CA ALA A 81 -11.39 6.48 16.68
C ALA A 81 -11.96 7.83 17.10
N ALA A 82 -12.81 8.43 16.27
CA ALA A 82 -13.45 9.71 16.55
C ALA A 82 -14.49 9.60 17.66
N THR A 83 -15.34 8.57 17.60
CA THR A 83 -16.45 8.38 18.55
C THR A 83 -15.94 8.07 19.97
N LYS A 84 -14.88 7.28 20.08
CA LYS A 84 -14.32 6.83 21.35
C LYS A 84 -13.13 7.66 21.83
N PHE A 85 -12.74 8.68 21.07
CA PHE A 85 -11.53 9.50 21.35
C PHE A 85 -10.26 8.65 21.45
N LEU A 86 -10.07 7.70 20.49
CA LEU A 86 -8.95 6.75 20.48
C LEU A 86 -8.10 6.94 19.21
N PRO A 87 -7.30 8.03 19.11
CA PRO A 87 -6.50 8.31 17.90
C PRO A 87 -5.48 7.20 17.60
N HIS A 88 -5.05 6.43 18.60
CA HIS A 88 -4.12 5.32 18.42
C HIS A 88 -4.68 4.22 17.51
N LEU A 89 -6.00 4.12 17.37
CA LEU A 89 -6.61 3.15 16.44
C LEU A 89 -6.22 3.43 15.00
N VAL A 90 -6.07 4.71 14.63
CA VAL A 90 -5.62 5.10 13.28
C VAL A 90 -4.16 4.68 13.08
N THR A 91 -3.30 4.90 14.07
CA THR A 91 -1.90 4.51 14.01
C THR A 91 -1.75 3.00 13.88
N GLN A 92 -2.45 2.23 14.70
CA GLN A 92 -2.43 0.76 14.64
C GLN A 92 -2.94 0.25 13.30
N PHE A 93 -4.02 0.82 12.81
CA PHE A 93 -4.56 0.48 11.50
C PHE A 93 -3.55 0.76 10.39
N ALA A 94 -2.91 1.93 10.40
CA ALA A 94 -1.95 2.32 9.38
C ALA A 94 -0.75 1.36 9.34
N LEU A 95 -0.25 0.95 10.52
CA LEU A 95 0.83 -0.02 10.63
C LEU A 95 0.42 -1.39 10.07
N GLN A 96 -0.79 -1.85 10.40
CA GLN A 96 -1.30 -3.12 9.88
C GLN A 96 -1.48 -3.06 8.36
N LEU A 97 -2.00 -1.95 7.84
CA LEU A 97 -2.17 -1.76 6.41
C LEU A 97 -0.82 -1.79 5.69
N ALA A 98 0.19 -1.12 6.25
CA ALA A 98 1.54 -1.14 5.71
C ALA A 98 2.11 -2.56 5.66
N ASP A 99 1.95 -3.33 6.74
CA ASP A 99 2.37 -4.74 6.78
C ASP A 99 1.71 -5.57 5.68
N ARG A 100 0.40 -5.43 5.53
CA ARG A 100 -0.35 -6.20 4.54
C ARG A 100 -0.01 -5.79 3.12
N PHE A 101 0.27 -4.52 2.91
CA PHE A 101 0.73 -4.05 1.61
C PHE A 101 2.09 -4.64 1.26
N HIS A 102 3.06 -4.65 2.19
CA HIS A 102 4.38 -5.22 1.92
C HIS A 102 4.32 -6.72 1.71
N ASP A 103 3.46 -7.44 2.45
CA ASP A 103 3.26 -8.88 2.25
C ASP A 103 2.72 -9.16 0.84
N PHE A 104 1.74 -8.40 0.40
CA PHE A 104 1.22 -8.47 -0.96
C PHE A 104 2.32 -8.15 -2.00
N TYR A 105 3.03 -7.06 -1.80
CA TYR A 105 4.04 -6.58 -2.75
C TYR A 105 5.20 -7.57 -2.91
N GLU A 106 5.61 -8.23 -1.83
CA GLU A 106 6.68 -9.21 -1.89
C GLU A 106 6.28 -10.50 -2.62
N ARG A 107 5.02 -10.90 -2.48
CA ARG A 107 4.53 -12.19 -2.98
C ARG A 107 3.95 -12.11 -4.39
N HIS A 108 3.53 -10.95 -4.84
CA HIS A 108 2.83 -10.79 -6.09
C HIS A 108 3.43 -9.67 -6.93
N ARG A 109 3.63 -9.96 -8.21
CA ARG A 109 4.16 -8.97 -9.14
C ARG A 109 3.03 -8.09 -9.64
N VAL A 110 3.09 -6.79 -9.37
CA VAL A 110 2.05 -5.84 -9.80
C VAL A 110 2.09 -5.64 -11.31
N LEU A 111 3.26 -5.30 -11.84
CA LEU A 111 3.44 -5.01 -13.27
C LEU A 111 3.96 -6.26 -13.98
N SER A 112 3.06 -7.04 -14.56
CA SER A 112 3.36 -8.29 -15.27
C SER A 112 2.82 -8.25 -16.70
N ASP A 113 3.04 -9.33 -17.45
CA ASP A 113 2.52 -9.48 -18.81
C ASP A 113 1.03 -9.78 -18.83
N ASP A 114 0.45 -10.21 -17.71
CA ASP A 114 -0.99 -10.38 -17.54
C ASP A 114 -1.63 -8.99 -17.33
N LYS A 115 -2.04 -8.35 -18.40
CA LYS A 115 -2.53 -6.97 -18.38
C LYS A 115 -3.77 -6.79 -17.51
N PRO A 116 -4.81 -7.63 -17.59
CA PRO A 116 -5.98 -7.49 -16.73
C PRO A 116 -5.65 -7.64 -15.25
N LEU A 117 -4.81 -8.60 -14.89
CA LEU A 117 -4.39 -8.82 -13.50
C LEU A 117 -3.55 -7.64 -13.00
N SER A 118 -2.63 -7.13 -13.83
CA SER A 118 -1.84 -5.95 -13.49
C SER A 118 -2.72 -4.73 -13.25
N ALA A 119 -3.76 -4.54 -14.06
CA ALA A 119 -4.72 -3.45 -13.86
C ALA A 119 -5.45 -3.59 -12.52
N ALA A 120 -5.91 -4.79 -12.17
CA ALA A 120 -6.56 -5.05 -10.88
C ALA A 120 -5.61 -4.79 -9.71
N ARG A 121 -4.36 -5.23 -9.81
CA ARG A 121 -3.34 -5.00 -8.78
C ARG A 121 -2.96 -3.53 -8.66
N LEU A 122 -2.88 -2.80 -9.77
CA LEU A 122 -2.67 -1.35 -9.73
C LEU A 122 -3.82 -0.62 -9.05
N ALA A 123 -5.06 -1.05 -9.30
CA ALA A 123 -6.22 -0.50 -8.60
C ALA A 123 -6.11 -0.69 -7.08
N LEU A 124 -5.67 -1.87 -6.65
CA LEU A 124 -5.45 -2.17 -5.24
C LEU A 124 -4.32 -1.31 -4.64
N VAL A 125 -3.22 -1.13 -5.36
CA VAL A 125 -2.12 -0.24 -4.94
C VAL A 125 -2.63 1.20 -4.81
N LYS A 126 -3.44 1.67 -5.75
CA LYS A 126 -4.01 3.02 -5.70
C LYS A 126 -4.90 3.23 -4.47
N ALA A 127 -5.79 2.28 -4.22
CA ALA A 127 -6.66 2.33 -3.04
C ALA A 127 -5.83 2.34 -1.75
N THR A 128 -4.81 1.49 -1.67
CA THR A 128 -3.88 1.44 -0.53
C THR A 128 -3.17 2.78 -0.34
N GLN A 129 -2.65 3.37 -1.41
CA GLN A 129 -1.98 4.67 -1.37
C GLN A 129 -2.89 5.76 -0.79
N ILE A 130 -4.13 5.82 -1.27
CA ILE A 130 -5.11 6.82 -0.82
C ILE A 130 -5.38 6.67 0.68
N VAL A 131 -5.60 5.44 1.14
CA VAL A 131 -5.90 5.18 2.56
C VAL A 131 -4.69 5.48 3.43
N LEU A 132 -3.47 5.07 3.03
CA LEU A 132 -2.25 5.40 3.77
C LEU A 132 -2.06 6.92 3.88
N ARG A 133 -2.23 7.64 2.79
CA ARG A 133 -2.13 9.10 2.79
C ARG A 133 -3.17 9.74 3.72
N ASN A 134 -4.42 9.27 3.66
CA ASN A 134 -5.47 9.81 4.50
C ASN A 134 -5.23 9.51 5.98
N ALA A 135 -4.74 8.31 6.30
CA ALA A 135 -4.38 7.95 7.67
C ALA A 135 -3.24 8.85 8.19
N LEU A 136 -2.19 9.05 7.40
CA LEU A 136 -1.07 9.94 7.76
C LEU A 136 -1.56 11.37 7.95
N THR A 137 -2.42 11.87 7.08
CA THR A 137 -3.00 13.21 7.19
C THR A 137 -3.77 13.37 8.49
N LEU A 138 -4.59 12.39 8.87
CA LEU A 138 -5.32 12.41 10.14
C LEU A 138 -4.40 12.46 11.35
N LEU A 139 -3.21 11.85 11.24
CA LEU A 139 -2.20 11.86 12.29
C LEU A 139 -1.34 13.11 12.27
N GLY A 140 -1.57 14.03 11.33
CA GLY A 140 -0.77 15.25 11.18
C GLY A 140 0.64 14.99 10.63
N ILE A 141 0.81 13.94 9.84
CA ILE A 141 2.10 13.47 9.35
C ILE A 141 2.10 13.49 7.82
N ASP A 142 3.23 13.91 7.24
CA ASP A 142 3.38 13.99 5.80
C ASP A 142 3.37 12.59 5.16
N ALA A 143 2.82 12.52 3.95
CA ALA A 143 2.83 11.31 3.12
C ALA A 143 3.80 11.53 1.95
N PRO A 144 5.11 11.23 2.12
CA PRO A 144 6.08 11.47 1.07
C PRO A 144 5.87 10.54 -0.12
N GLU A 145 6.12 11.07 -1.31
CA GLU A 145 6.02 10.28 -2.55
C GLU A 145 7.30 9.47 -2.83
N ALA A 146 8.40 9.83 -2.18
CA ALA A 146 9.67 9.15 -2.30
C ALA A 146 10.43 9.20 -0.97
N MET A 147 11.13 8.13 -0.70
CA MET A 147 12.00 8.01 0.48
C MET A 147 13.27 7.25 0.14
#